data_26d94df4b3d34de1c46a4592e529ecd4
#
_entry.id   26d94df4b3d34de1c46a4592e529ecd4
#
_cell.length_a   1.000
_cell.length_b   1.000
_cell.length_c   1.000
_cell.angle_alpha   90.00
_cell.angle_beta   90.00
_cell.angle_gamma   90.00
#
_symmetry.space_group_name_H-M   'P 1'
#
loop_
_entity.id
_entity.type
_entity.pdbx_description
1 polymer ?
#
loop_
_entity_poly.entity_id
_entity_poly.type
_entity_poly.pdbx_seq_one_letter_code
_entity_poly.pdbx_strand_id
1 'polypeptide(L)'
;MTMHETSTVTDAVPLGPLERTALLTAALRAAETSRPDRLYTDPYAAGLAGAAGWALLAEIAAVTGRRTDESDVPSTPDFNAIRTRFLDDHLRRLTFERGIRQVVMAPAGLDTRAWRLRWPAGTRWFEIDQPALLARKRQRMAEARPRADLRTVPADLTGLDWETTLQESGYDPARPSVWVLEGLLYYLPSDEVRRLLTRIAACSAPGSRIAADMVNTAALTLPDMEPLLSVFEGWGTPWVSGCDVPERLFDQCGYTVRAVQPGEPGADFGRWPDPVPPRSARRARRVFFVHGSFRVPR
;
A
#
# COMPACT_ATOMS: atom_id res chain seq x y z
N MET A 1 -25.51 14.42 -40.59
CA MET A 1 -24.65 15.16 -39.64
C MET A 1 -25.14 14.80 -38.24
N THR A 2 -24.71 13.65 -37.78
CA THR A 2 -25.15 13.02 -36.53
C THR A 2 -24.09 13.31 -35.45
N MET A 3 -24.48 14.15 -34.51
CA MET A 3 -23.65 14.48 -33.33
C MET A 3 -23.60 13.23 -32.42
N HIS A 4 -22.42 12.69 -32.22
CA HIS A 4 -22.16 11.72 -31.16
C HIS A 4 -22.19 12.47 -29.82
N GLU A 5 -23.25 12.23 -29.05
CA GLU A 5 -23.29 12.56 -27.62
C GLU A 5 -22.26 11.69 -26.89
N THR A 6 -21.19 12.30 -26.44
CA THR A 6 -20.27 11.73 -25.47
C THR A 6 -21.02 11.61 -24.14
N SER A 7 -21.47 10.40 -23.83
CA SER A 7 -22.04 10.05 -22.52
C SER A 7 -20.97 10.28 -21.43
N THR A 8 -21.03 11.43 -20.77
CA THR A 8 -20.33 11.67 -19.51
C THR A 8 -21.01 10.83 -18.43
N VAL A 9 -20.44 9.67 -18.13
CA VAL A 9 -20.82 8.93 -16.93
C VAL A 9 -20.41 9.81 -15.74
N THR A 10 -21.37 10.51 -15.21
CA THR A 10 -21.25 11.30 -13.99
C THR A 10 -21.04 10.35 -12.82
N ASP A 11 -19.86 10.39 -12.20
CA ASP A 11 -19.57 9.71 -10.91
C ASP A 11 -20.39 10.36 -9.79
N ALA A 12 -21.70 10.14 -9.78
CA ALA A 12 -22.65 10.78 -8.87
C ALA A 12 -22.80 10.09 -7.51
N VAL A 13 -22.03 9.02 -7.26
CA VAL A 13 -22.02 8.36 -5.94
C VAL A 13 -20.92 8.99 -5.10
N PRO A 14 -21.23 9.48 -3.89
CA PRO A 14 -20.20 10.02 -2.98
C PRO A 14 -19.11 8.99 -2.74
N LEU A 15 -17.84 9.42 -2.88
CA LEU A 15 -16.68 8.57 -2.64
C LEU A 15 -16.61 8.17 -1.17
N GLY A 16 -16.54 6.86 -0.90
CA GLY A 16 -16.29 6.36 0.44
C GLY A 16 -14.89 6.76 0.94
N PRO A 17 -14.67 6.76 2.26
CA PRO A 17 -13.38 7.11 2.86
C PRO A 17 -12.20 6.35 2.24
N LEU A 18 -12.28 5.02 2.18
CA LEU A 18 -11.22 4.16 1.61
C LEU A 18 -11.01 4.38 0.11
N GLU A 19 -12.07 4.73 -0.63
CA GLU A 19 -11.96 5.07 -2.04
C GLU A 19 -11.11 6.33 -2.28
N ARG A 20 -11.23 7.34 -1.41
CA ARG A 20 -10.45 8.59 -1.53
C ARG A 20 -8.96 8.30 -1.42
N THR A 21 -8.53 7.51 -0.45
CA THR A 21 -7.12 7.15 -0.29
C THR A 21 -6.61 6.30 -1.45
N ALA A 22 -7.41 5.38 -1.98
CA ALA A 22 -7.07 4.57 -3.14
C ALA A 22 -6.92 5.42 -4.41
N LEU A 23 -7.82 6.39 -4.63
CA LEU A 23 -7.75 7.32 -5.77
C LEU A 23 -6.55 8.26 -5.66
N LEU A 24 -6.25 8.78 -4.46
CA LEU A 24 -5.05 9.58 -4.20
C LEU A 24 -3.78 8.80 -4.58
N THR A 25 -3.64 7.58 -4.09
CA THR A 25 -2.46 6.76 -4.39
C THR A 25 -2.35 6.40 -5.86
N ALA A 26 -3.47 6.23 -6.57
CA ALA A 26 -3.47 6.08 -8.03
C ALA A 26 -3.00 7.36 -8.73
N ALA A 27 -3.44 8.55 -8.30
CA ALA A 27 -2.99 9.83 -8.84
C ALA A 27 -1.48 10.06 -8.60
N LEU A 28 -0.98 9.71 -7.42
CA LEU A 28 0.46 9.76 -7.10
C LEU A 28 1.28 8.86 -8.04
N ARG A 29 0.82 7.64 -8.32
CA ARG A 29 1.50 6.75 -9.27
C ARG A 29 1.42 7.26 -10.72
N ALA A 30 0.32 7.90 -11.09
CA ALA A 30 0.17 8.54 -12.40
C ALA A 30 1.13 9.72 -12.56
N ALA A 31 1.23 10.57 -11.55
CA ALA A 31 2.17 11.69 -11.50
C ALA A 31 3.63 11.20 -11.62
N GLU A 32 4.01 10.17 -10.86
CA GLU A 32 5.33 9.57 -10.95
C GLU A 32 5.61 9.01 -12.36
N THR A 33 4.65 8.34 -12.97
CA THR A 33 4.76 7.80 -14.33
C THR A 33 5.09 8.86 -15.38
N SER A 34 4.62 10.10 -15.18
CA SER A 34 4.83 11.23 -16.09
C SER A 34 6.19 11.90 -15.93
N ARG A 35 6.95 11.58 -14.88
CA ARG A 35 8.26 12.20 -14.63
C ARG A 35 9.34 11.65 -15.57
N PRO A 36 10.29 12.48 -16.02
CA PRO A 36 11.42 12.01 -16.82
C PRO A 36 12.35 11.08 -16.01
N ASP A 37 12.51 11.35 -14.71
CA ASP A 37 13.33 10.61 -13.74
C ASP A 37 12.53 9.60 -12.90
N ARG A 38 11.40 9.13 -13.42
CA ARG A 38 10.48 8.20 -12.74
C ARG A 38 11.15 6.91 -12.28
N LEU A 39 10.81 6.47 -11.08
CA LEU A 39 11.30 5.21 -10.51
C LEU A 39 10.61 3.97 -11.09
N TYR A 40 9.41 4.13 -11.62
CA TYR A 40 8.61 3.08 -12.26
C TYR A 40 7.60 3.69 -13.25
N THR A 41 6.95 2.82 -14.00
CA THR A 41 5.84 3.18 -14.89
C THR A 41 4.59 2.40 -14.49
N ASP A 42 3.47 3.12 -14.34
CA ASP A 42 2.13 2.56 -14.13
C ASP A 42 1.16 3.08 -15.18
N PRO A 43 1.02 2.40 -16.33
CA PRO A 43 0.21 2.88 -17.44
C PRO A 43 -1.29 2.92 -17.13
N TYR A 44 -1.73 2.29 -16.05
CA TYR A 44 -3.14 2.22 -15.64
C TYR A 44 -3.52 3.30 -14.62
N ALA A 45 -2.53 3.84 -13.92
CA ALA A 45 -2.75 4.70 -12.76
C ALA A 45 -3.60 5.95 -13.08
N ALA A 46 -3.36 6.61 -14.21
CA ALA A 46 -4.10 7.82 -14.61
C ALA A 46 -5.60 7.52 -14.85
N GLY A 47 -5.91 6.41 -15.54
CA GLY A 47 -7.29 5.97 -15.76
C GLY A 47 -8.00 5.56 -14.47
N LEU A 48 -7.27 4.93 -13.54
CA LEU A 48 -7.80 4.57 -12.23
C LEU A 48 -8.05 5.79 -11.33
N ALA A 49 -7.16 6.77 -11.34
CA ALA A 49 -7.32 8.00 -10.56
C ALA A 49 -8.51 8.83 -11.03
N GLY A 50 -8.65 9.01 -12.36
CA GLY A 50 -9.67 9.88 -12.91
C GLY A 50 -9.58 11.32 -12.38
N ALA A 51 -10.55 12.16 -12.68
CA ALA A 51 -10.59 13.56 -12.21
C ALA A 51 -10.60 13.65 -10.66
N ALA A 52 -11.30 12.74 -10.00
CA ALA A 52 -11.40 12.73 -8.54
C ALA A 52 -10.04 12.49 -7.85
N GLY A 53 -9.24 11.54 -8.35
CA GLY A 53 -7.90 11.30 -7.79
C GLY A 53 -6.96 12.50 -7.95
N TRP A 54 -7.03 13.19 -9.09
CA TRP A 54 -6.24 14.41 -9.31
C TRP A 54 -6.69 15.56 -8.39
N ALA A 55 -7.98 15.70 -8.12
CA ALA A 55 -8.50 16.70 -7.17
C ALA A 55 -7.99 16.41 -5.74
N LEU A 56 -8.04 15.14 -5.30
CA LEU A 56 -7.49 14.72 -3.99
C LEU A 56 -5.97 14.94 -3.90
N LEU A 57 -5.24 14.71 -4.99
CA LEU A 57 -3.80 15.00 -5.03
C LEU A 57 -3.53 16.51 -4.90
N ALA A 58 -4.32 17.34 -5.55
CA ALA A 58 -4.20 18.80 -5.44
C ALA A 58 -4.50 19.28 -4.01
N GLU A 59 -5.49 18.68 -3.32
CA GLU A 59 -5.81 18.97 -1.92
C GLU A 59 -4.64 18.63 -1.00
N ILE A 60 -4.03 17.47 -1.15
CA ILE A 60 -2.81 17.08 -0.38
C ILE A 60 -1.65 18.04 -0.70
N ALA A 61 -1.41 18.36 -1.96
CA ALA A 61 -0.34 19.26 -2.36
C ALA A 61 -0.50 20.67 -1.77
N ALA A 62 -1.73 21.13 -1.61
CA ALA A 62 -2.01 22.45 -1.02
C ALA A 62 -1.59 22.54 0.46
N VAL A 63 -1.62 21.43 1.19
CA VAL A 63 -1.22 21.38 2.62
C VAL A 63 0.22 20.93 2.81
N THR A 64 0.78 20.09 1.93
CA THR A 64 2.17 19.59 2.03
C THR A 64 3.16 20.39 1.19
N GLY A 65 2.72 21.12 0.17
CA GLY A 65 3.55 21.92 -0.74
C GLY A 65 4.03 23.24 -0.16
N ARG A 66 3.56 23.65 1.03
CA ARG A 66 4.08 24.81 1.75
C ARG A 66 5.35 24.42 2.51
N ARG A 67 6.45 24.30 1.79
CA ARG A 67 7.77 24.25 2.42
C ARG A 67 7.99 25.61 3.08
N THR A 68 7.88 25.69 4.41
CA THR A 68 8.61 26.67 5.18
C THR A 68 10.04 26.17 5.29
N ASP A 69 11.03 27.05 5.29
CA ASP A 69 12.48 26.71 5.32
C ASP A 69 12.91 25.79 6.49
N GLU A 70 11.98 25.41 7.35
CA GLU A 70 12.17 24.58 8.54
C GLU A 70 11.42 23.23 8.50
N SER A 71 10.65 22.91 7.46
CA SER A 71 9.90 21.66 7.41
C SER A 71 10.57 20.59 6.55
N ASP A 72 11.23 19.65 7.22
CA ASP A 72 11.78 18.41 6.68
C ASP A 72 10.70 17.38 6.29
N VAL A 73 9.50 17.80 5.84
CA VAL A 73 8.48 16.85 5.38
C VAL A 73 8.82 16.40 3.97
N PRO A 74 9.27 15.16 3.77
CA PRO A 74 9.41 14.62 2.43
C PRO A 74 8.08 14.75 1.71
N SER A 75 8.14 15.11 0.44
CA SER A 75 6.92 15.26 -0.33
C SER A 75 6.17 13.93 -0.37
N THR A 76 4.87 13.94 -0.18
CA THR A 76 4.01 12.76 -0.31
C THR A 76 4.26 12.01 -1.62
N PRO A 77 4.49 12.70 -2.78
CA PRO A 77 4.87 12.04 -4.03
C PRO A 77 6.15 11.22 -3.94
N ASP A 78 7.23 11.77 -3.37
CA ASP A 78 8.51 11.05 -3.31
C ASP A 78 8.44 9.85 -2.37
N PHE A 79 7.78 9.99 -1.21
CA PHE A 79 7.48 8.86 -0.34
C PHE A 79 6.72 7.74 -1.06
N ASN A 80 5.64 8.08 -1.77
CA ASN A 80 4.83 7.11 -2.49
C ASN A 80 5.63 6.43 -3.62
N ALA A 81 6.47 7.21 -4.32
CA ALA A 81 7.34 6.67 -5.38
C ALA A 81 8.35 5.67 -4.84
N ILE A 82 9.04 6.01 -3.75
CA ILE A 82 10.01 5.14 -3.07
C ILE A 82 9.33 3.87 -2.55
N ARG A 83 8.18 3.99 -1.86
CA ARG A 83 7.40 2.85 -1.36
C ARG A 83 7.02 1.88 -2.47
N THR A 84 6.44 2.41 -3.54
CA THR A 84 6.03 1.60 -4.67
C THR A 84 7.21 0.86 -5.29
N ARG A 85 8.33 1.53 -5.53
CA ARG A 85 9.54 0.94 -6.08
C ARG A 85 10.14 -0.12 -5.16
N PHE A 86 10.23 0.17 -3.86
CA PHE A 86 10.72 -0.76 -2.86
C PHE A 86 9.91 -2.07 -2.85
N LEU A 87 8.59 -1.97 -2.84
CA LEU A 87 7.70 -3.14 -2.86
C LEU A 87 7.75 -3.88 -4.19
N ASP A 88 7.85 -3.18 -5.32
CA ASP A 88 8.02 -3.79 -6.63
C ASP A 88 9.27 -4.67 -6.70
N ASP A 89 10.40 -4.12 -6.27
CA ASP A 89 11.68 -4.85 -6.28
C ASP A 89 11.67 -6.01 -5.28
N HIS A 90 11.05 -5.81 -4.11
CA HIS A 90 10.92 -6.85 -3.10
C HIS A 90 10.06 -8.03 -3.58
N LEU A 91 8.90 -7.76 -4.15
CA LEU A 91 8.00 -8.78 -4.70
C LEU A 91 8.64 -9.54 -5.86
N ARG A 92 9.31 -8.84 -6.78
CA ARG A 92 10.00 -9.48 -7.90
C ARG A 92 11.10 -10.42 -7.40
N ARG A 93 11.92 -9.99 -6.45
CA ARG A 93 12.95 -10.83 -5.84
C ARG A 93 12.36 -12.08 -5.21
N LEU A 94 11.27 -11.96 -4.43
CA LEU A 94 10.65 -13.10 -3.76
C LEU A 94 10.02 -14.10 -4.74
N THR A 95 9.41 -13.62 -5.81
CA THR A 95 8.76 -14.48 -6.79
C THR A 95 9.74 -15.13 -7.76
N PHE A 96 10.74 -14.40 -8.27
CA PHE A 96 11.72 -14.93 -9.22
C PHE A 96 12.85 -15.71 -8.57
N GLU A 97 13.42 -15.22 -7.45
CA GLU A 97 14.60 -15.82 -6.83
C GLU A 97 14.24 -16.84 -5.75
N ARG A 98 13.15 -16.61 -5.00
CA ARG A 98 12.70 -17.51 -3.92
C ARG A 98 11.58 -18.46 -4.34
N GLY A 99 11.08 -18.35 -5.56
CA GLY A 99 10.09 -19.25 -6.13
C GLY A 99 8.69 -19.16 -5.52
N ILE A 100 8.36 -18.12 -4.76
CA ILE A 100 7.02 -17.94 -4.18
C ILE A 100 6.03 -17.64 -5.30
N ARG A 101 4.87 -18.32 -5.28
CA ARG A 101 3.85 -18.26 -6.34
C ARG A 101 2.49 -17.79 -5.84
N GLN A 102 2.35 -17.42 -4.58
CA GLN A 102 1.15 -16.81 -4.03
C GLN A 102 1.50 -15.42 -3.50
N VAL A 103 0.85 -14.39 -4.03
CA VAL A 103 0.99 -13.01 -3.58
C VAL A 103 -0.37 -12.53 -3.11
N VAL A 104 -0.46 -11.99 -1.91
CA VAL A 104 -1.68 -11.45 -1.31
C VAL A 104 -1.49 -9.96 -1.06
N MET A 105 -2.26 -9.14 -1.78
CA MET A 105 -2.36 -7.70 -1.57
C MET A 105 -3.55 -7.42 -0.65
N ALA A 106 -3.28 -6.87 0.53
CA ALA A 106 -4.29 -6.67 1.56
C ALA A 106 -4.03 -5.37 2.36
N PRO A 107 -4.74 -4.27 2.11
CA PRO A 107 -5.79 -4.08 1.11
C PRO A 107 -5.22 -3.89 -0.30
N ALA A 108 -5.98 -4.27 -1.31
CA ALA A 108 -5.53 -4.16 -2.70
C ALA A 108 -5.68 -2.76 -3.29
N GLY A 109 -6.64 -1.98 -2.81
CA GLY A 109 -6.91 -0.66 -3.34
C GLY A 109 -7.02 -0.65 -4.87
N LEU A 110 -6.40 0.36 -5.47
CA LEU A 110 -6.24 0.46 -6.91
C LEU A 110 -4.83 0.03 -7.37
N ASP A 111 -4.20 -0.94 -6.68
CA ASP A 111 -2.91 -1.51 -7.09
C ASP A 111 -2.97 -2.13 -8.49
N THR A 112 -1.91 -2.00 -9.26
CA THR A 112 -1.82 -2.46 -10.65
C THR A 112 -0.69 -3.44 -10.91
N ARG A 113 0.02 -3.89 -9.86
CA ARG A 113 1.18 -4.77 -9.99
C ARG A 113 0.86 -6.07 -10.72
N ALA A 114 -0.35 -6.62 -10.50
CA ALA A 114 -0.81 -7.81 -11.24
C ALA A 114 -0.85 -7.62 -12.76
N TRP A 115 -1.02 -6.38 -13.24
CA TRP A 115 -1.07 -6.03 -14.67
C TRP A 115 0.22 -5.45 -15.21
N ARG A 116 0.89 -4.57 -14.45
CA ARG A 116 2.03 -3.81 -14.96
C ARG A 116 3.37 -4.53 -14.82
N LEU A 117 3.52 -5.40 -13.83
CA LEU A 117 4.76 -6.15 -13.63
C LEU A 117 4.72 -7.53 -14.31
N ARG A 118 5.90 -8.07 -14.60
CA ARG A 118 6.03 -9.46 -15.06
C ARG A 118 6.11 -10.37 -13.84
N TRP A 119 5.44 -11.52 -13.95
CA TRP A 119 5.42 -12.54 -12.90
C TRP A 119 5.84 -13.90 -13.47
N PRO A 120 6.49 -14.76 -12.68
CA PRO A 120 6.76 -16.14 -13.08
C PRO A 120 5.47 -16.90 -13.41
N ALA A 121 5.55 -17.84 -14.32
CA ALA A 121 4.39 -18.69 -14.66
C ALA A 121 3.82 -19.37 -13.39
N GLY A 122 2.49 -19.47 -13.33
CA GLY A 122 1.78 -20.03 -12.18
C GLY A 122 1.71 -19.13 -10.94
N THR A 123 2.09 -17.86 -11.05
CA THR A 123 1.89 -16.90 -9.95
C THR A 123 0.40 -16.59 -9.80
N ARG A 124 -0.17 -16.91 -8.62
CA ARG A 124 -1.51 -16.50 -8.20
C ARG A 124 -1.41 -15.20 -7.44
N TRP A 125 -2.28 -14.26 -7.77
CA TRP A 125 -2.34 -12.94 -7.18
C TRP A 125 -3.72 -12.73 -6.55
N PHE A 126 -3.77 -12.58 -5.23
CA PHE A 126 -5.01 -12.39 -4.49
C PHE A 126 -5.13 -10.91 -4.09
N GLU A 127 -6.25 -10.31 -4.42
CA GLU A 127 -6.60 -8.94 -4.04
C GLU A 127 -7.73 -8.96 -3.01
N ILE A 128 -7.40 -8.67 -1.76
CA ILE A 128 -8.37 -8.54 -0.67
C ILE A 128 -8.70 -7.06 -0.51
N ASP A 129 -9.99 -6.71 -0.62
CA ASP A 129 -10.50 -5.36 -0.34
C ASP A 129 -12.02 -5.36 -0.24
N GLN A 130 -12.58 -4.21 0.11
CA GLN A 130 -14.03 -3.99 0.15
C GLN A 130 -14.67 -4.30 -1.21
N PRO A 131 -15.84 -4.96 -1.23
CA PRO A 131 -16.49 -5.39 -2.48
C PRO A 131 -16.72 -4.26 -3.48
N ALA A 132 -17.10 -3.08 -3.00
CA ALA A 132 -17.37 -1.91 -3.86
C ALA A 132 -16.10 -1.42 -4.58
N LEU A 133 -14.94 -1.37 -3.86
CA LEU A 133 -13.67 -0.92 -4.44
C LEU A 133 -13.13 -1.92 -5.46
N LEU A 134 -13.22 -3.22 -5.17
CA LEU A 134 -12.86 -4.28 -6.12
C LEU A 134 -13.74 -4.24 -7.39
N ALA A 135 -15.04 -4.02 -7.23
CA ALA A 135 -15.96 -3.90 -8.36
C ALA A 135 -15.62 -2.69 -9.25
N ARG A 136 -15.36 -1.52 -8.65
CA ARG A 136 -14.93 -0.31 -9.36
C ARG A 136 -13.61 -0.53 -10.10
N LYS A 137 -12.62 -1.12 -9.44
CA LYS A 137 -11.33 -1.46 -10.05
C LYS A 137 -11.51 -2.39 -11.26
N ARG A 138 -12.27 -3.45 -11.09
CA ARG A 138 -12.57 -4.39 -12.18
C ARG A 138 -13.26 -3.71 -13.38
N GLN A 139 -14.21 -2.81 -13.12
CA GLN A 139 -14.88 -2.05 -14.18
C GLN A 139 -13.87 -1.19 -14.96
N ARG A 140 -13.01 -0.45 -14.26
CA ARG A 140 -12.00 0.43 -14.89
C ARG A 140 -10.87 -0.32 -15.58
N MET A 141 -10.64 -1.57 -15.20
CA MET A 141 -9.61 -2.46 -15.74
C MET A 141 -10.17 -3.52 -16.70
N ALA A 142 -11.42 -3.39 -17.14
CA ALA A 142 -12.12 -4.43 -17.91
C ALA A 142 -11.42 -4.83 -19.22
N GLU A 143 -10.75 -3.87 -19.88
CA GLU A 143 -10.01 -4.11 -21.13
C GLU A 143 -8.55 -4.59 -20.90
N ALA A 144 -8.05 -4.46 -19.66
CA ALA A 144 -6.69 -4.82 -19.32
C ALA A 144 -6.60 -6.28 -18.87
N ARG A 145 -5.61 -7.01 -19.38
CA ARG A 145 -5.36 -8.39 -18.97
C ARG A 145 -4.26 -8.45 -17.90
N PRO A 146 -4.52 -9.08 -16.75
CA PRO A 146 -3.50 -9.29 -15.74
C PRO A 146 -2.40 -10.22 -16.25
N ARG A 147 -1.20 -10.05 -15.74
CA ARG A 147 -0.01 -10.88 -16.05
C ARG A 147 0.22 -11.97 -15.01
N ALA A 148 -0.65 -12.07 -14.02
CA ALA A 148 -0.73 -13.14 -13.04
C ALA A 148 -2.12 -13.78 -13.08
N ASP A 149 -2.31 -14.96 -12.46
CA ASP A 149 -3.62 -15.53 -12.18
C ASP A 149 -4.28 -14.72 -11.04
N LEU A 150 -5.01 -13.68 -11.45
CA LEU A 150 -5.63 -12.72 -10.54
C LEU A 150 -6.92 -13.26 -9.95
N ARG A 151 -7.03 -13.20 -8.64
CA ARG A 151 -8.19 -13.57 -7.82
C ARG A 151 -8.63 -12.41 -6.94
N THR A 152 -9.87 -11.99 -7.07
CA THR A 152 -10.45 -10.97 -6.17
C THR A 152 -11.10 -11.65 -4.98
N VAL A 153 -10.84 -11.12 -3.79
CA VAL A 153 -11.30 -11.63 -2.50
C VAL A 153 -12.08 -10.49 -1.81
N PRO A 154 -13.40 -10.39 -2.06
CA PRO A 154 -14.21 -9.33 -1.47
C PRO A 154 -14.41 -9.60 0.03
N ALA A 155 -13.64 -8.91 0.86
CA ALA A 155 -13.68 -9.10 2.31
C ALA A 155 -13.20 -7.85 3.06
N ASP A 156 -13.63 -7.72 4.31
CA ASP A 156 -13.11 -6.77 5.27
C ASP A 156 -12.02 -7.45 6.12
N LEU A 157 -10.80 -6.91 6.09
CA LEU A 157 -9.66 -7.45 6.85
C LEU A 157 -9.83 -7.36 8.36
N THR A 158 -10.74 -6.50 8.86
CA THR A 158 -11.10 -6.42 10.28
C THR A 158 -12.20 -7.42 10.66
N GLY A 159 -12.92 -7.94 9.65
CA GLY A 159 -13.98 -8.94 9.81
C GLY A 159 -13.44 -10.34 10.18
N LEU A 160 -14.37 -11.29 10.37
CA LEU A 160 -14.04 -12.64 10.83
C LEU A 160 -13.79 -13.66 9.70
N ASP A 161 -14.26 -13.39 8.47
CA ASP A 161 -14.41 -14.42 7.45
C ASP A 161 -13.44 -14.27 6.26
N TRP A 162 -12.50 -13.32 6.29
CA TRP A 162 -11.63 -13.05 5.15
C TRP A 162 -10.69 -14.24 4.82
N GLU A 163 -10.25 -15.02 5.83
CA GLU A 163 -9.42 -16.22 5.61
C GLU A 163 -10.18 -17.30 4.84
N THR A 164 -11.44 -17.52 5.19
CA THR A 164 -12.30 -18.47 4.48
C THR A 164 -12.51 -18.05 3.04
N THR A 165 -12.89 -16.78 2.83
CA THR A 165 -13.07 -16.21 1.48
C THR A 165 -11.79 -16.28 0.64
N LEU A 166 -10.64 -16.06 1.26
CA LEU A 166 -9.32 -16.16 0.61
C LEU A 166 -9.03 -17.62 0.18
N GLN A 167 -9.30 -18.59 1.04
CA GLN A 167 -9.09 -20.02 0.71
C GLN A 167 -10.06 -20.49 -0.37
N GLU A 168 -11.34 -20.11 -0.30
CA GLU A 168 -12.33 -20.38 -1.33
C GLU A 168 -11.94 -19.79 -2.69
N SER A 169 -11.21 -18.66 -2.69
CA SER A 169 -10.63 -18.07 -3.89
C SER A 169 -9.40 -18.81 -4.42
N GLY A 170 -9.00 -19.91 -3.77
CA GLY A 170 -7.92 -20.79 -4.21
C GLY A 170 -6.55 -20.51 -3.58
N TYR A 171 -6.50 -19.75 -2.50
CA TYR A 171 -5.30 -19.63 -1.67
C TYR A 171 -5.02 -20.96 -0.96
N ASP A 172 -3.78 -21.39 -1.00
CA ASP A 172 -3.34 -22.62 -0.35
C ASP A 172 -2.48 -22.29 0.86
N PRO A 173 -3.00 -22.44 2.10
CA PRO A 173 -2.25 -22.11 3.32
C PRO A 173 -1.06 -23.07 3.57
N ALA A 174 -0.95 -24.19 2.85
CA ALA A 174 0.18 -25.11 2.93
C ALA A 174 1.36 -24.71 2.02
N ARG A 175 1.19 -23.68 1.17
CA ARG A 175 2.23 -23.21 0.25
C ARG A 175 2.72 -21.81 0.64
N PRO A 176 4.03 -21.53 0.50
CA PRO A 176 4.57 -20.23 0.80
C PRO A 176 3.87 -19.10 0.02
N SER A 177 3.62 -18.01 0.69
CA SER A 177 2.99 -16.80 0.16
C SER A 177 3.77 -15.53 0.51
N VAL A 178 3.53 -14.46 -0.23
CA VAL A 178 3.99 -13.11 0.11
C VAL A 178 2.76 -12.27 0.46
N TRP A 179 2.73 -11.73 1.64
CA TRP A 179 1.70 -10.79 2.09
C TRP A 179 2.21 -9.37 1.98
N VAL A 180 1.41 -8.49 1.40
CA VAL A 180 1.69 -7.05 1.29
C VAL A 180 0.58 -6.27 1.98
N LEU A 181 0.97 -5.55 3.03
CA LEU A 181 0.10 -4.66 3.81
C LEU A 181 0.53 -3.22 3.54
N GLU A 182 0.20 -2.71 2.35
CA GLU A 182 0.58 -1.36 1.91
C GLU A 182 -0.51 -0.35 2.24
N GLY A 183 -0.17 0.69 3.01
CA GLY A 183 -1.09 1.77 3.32
C GLY A 183 -2.27 1.33 4.20
N LEU A 184 -2.04 0.47 5.19
CA LEU A 184 -3.09 -0.10 6.03
C LEU A 184 -2.87 0.14 7.53
N LEU A 185 -1.70 -0.23 8.04
CA LEU A 185 -1.54 -0.50 9.47
C LEU A 185 -1.75 0.74 10.35
N TYR A 186 -1.49 1.92 9.87
CA TYR A 186 -1.69 3.16 10.60
C TYR A 186 -3.16 3.65 10.62
N TYR A 187 -4.04 3.04 9.83
CA TYR A 187 -5.50 3.27 9.90
C TYR A 187 -6.20 2.36 10.91
N LEU A 188 -5.52 1.33 11.41
CA LEU A 188 -6.09 0.37 12.36
C LEU A 188 -5.64 0.67 13.78
N PRO A 189 -6.50 0.52 14.80
CA PRO A 189 -6.08 0.49 16.20
C PRO A 189 -4.98 -0.57 16.45
N SER A 190 -4.11 -0.33 17.41
CA SER A 190 -2.92 -1.19 17.64
C SER A 190 -3.28 -2.64 17.99
N ASP A 191 -4.40 -2.89 18.64
CA ASP A 191 -4.91 -4.25 18.91
C ASP A 191 -5.41 -4.94 17.65
N GLU A 192 -6.07 -4.20 16.75
CA GLU A 192 -6.48 -4.68 15.42
C GLU A 192 -5.27 -5.04 14.57
N VAL A 193 -4.22 -4.20 14.57
CA VAL A 193 -2.95 -4.51 13.90
C VAL A 193 -2.38 -5.85 14.39
N ARG A 194 -2.31 -6.05 15.72
CA ARG A 194 -1.82 -7.31 16.29
C ARG A 194 -2.70 -8.50 15.90
N ARG A 195 -4.02 -8.33 15.98
CA ARG A 195 -4.98 -9.37 15.59
C ARG A 195 -4.81 -9.77 14.13
N LEU A 196 -4.75 -8.78 13.22
CA LEU A 196 -4.56 -9.03 11.79
C LEU A 196 -3.24 -9.75 11.51
N LEU A 197 -2.12 -9.27 12.06
CA LEU A 197 -0.81 -9.90 11.88
C LEU A 197 -0.81 -11.34 12.39
N THR A 198 -1.39 -11.62 13.56
CA THR A 198 -1.47 -12.97 14.13
C THR A 198 -2.31 -13.90 13.26
N ARG A 199 -3.45 -13.43 12.73
CA ARG A 199 -4.31 -14.21 11.82
C ARG A 199 -3.61 -14.52 10.50
N ILE A 200 -2.90 -13.54 9.91
CA ILE A 200 -2.09 -13.78 8.71
C ILE A 200 -1.00 -14.82 8.98
N ALA A 201 -0.34 -14.76 10.14
CA ALA A 201 0.68 -15.75 10.51
C ALA A 201 0.08 -17.16 10.59
N ALA A 202 -1.11 -17.30 11.19
CA ALA A 202 -1.80 -18.57 11.35
C ALA A 202 -2.22 -19.23 10.04
N CYS A 203 -2.49 -18.46 8.99
CA CYS A 203 -2.87 -18.97 7.67
C CYS A 203 -1.72 -19.01 6.65
N SER A 204 -0.47 -18.90 7.10
CA SER A 204 0.70 -18.84 6.22
C SER A 204 1.67 -19.98 6.43
N ALA A 205 2.05 -20.67 5.35
CA ALA A 205 3.04 -21.76 5.40
C ALA A 205 4.45 -21.28 5.79
N PRO A 206 5.29 -22.18 6.32
CA PRO A 206 6.72 -21.94 6.44
C PRO A 206 7.33 -21.47 5.12
N GLY A 207 8.24 -20.49 5.19
CA GLY A 207 8.83 -19.90 3.99
C GLY A 207 8.04 -18.70 3.43
N SER A 208 6.84 -18.41 3.93
CA SER A 208 6.09 -17.21 3.60
C SER A 208 6.82 -15.93 4.01
N ARG A 209 6.45 -14.82 3.38
CA ARG A 209 7.06 -13.50 3.56
C ARG A 209 5.99 -12.45 3.78
N ILE A 210 6.36 -11.37 4.47
CA ILE A 210 5.53 -10.20 4.68
C ILE A 210 6.29 -8.94 4.27
N ALA A 211 5.56 -7.98 3.70
CA ALA A 211 6.01 -6.62 3.49
C ALA A 211 4.88 -5.66 3.90
N ALA A 212 5.21 -4.61 4.61
CA ALA A 212 4.26 -3.61 5.09
C ALA A 212 4.91 -2.24 5.17
N ASP A 213 4.11 -1.18 5.26
CA ASP A 213 4.58 0.11 5.71
C ASP A 213 3.88 0.53 7.00
N MET A 214 4.60 1.28 7.84
CA MET A 214 4.12 1.78 9.11
C MET A 214 4.69 3.17 9.38
N VAL A 215 4.01 3.94 10.21
CA VAL A 215 4.53 5.19 10.78
C VAL A 215 4.90 4.99 12.25
N ASN A 216 5.78 5.84 12.77
CA ASN A 216 6.05 5.85 14.21
C ASN A 216 5.03 6.73 14.96
N THR A 217 5.04 6.68 16.30
CA THR A 217 4.12 7.45 17.13
C THR A 217 4.31 8.97 16.97
N ALA A 218 5.53 9.43 16.74
CA ALA A 218 5.83 10.85 16.51
C ALA A 218 5.14 11.38 15.23
N ALA A 219 4.96 10.56 14.19
CA ALA A 219 4.25 10.98 12.98
C ALA A 219 2.77 11.32 13.20
N LEU A 220 2.19 10.91 14.33
CA LEU A 220 0.80 11.20 14.70
C LEU A 220 0.63 12.44 15.56
N THR A 221 1.74 13.01 16.09
CA THR A 221 1.68 14.04 17.13
C THR A 221 2.54 15.26 16.84
N LEU A 222 3.42 15.19 15.85
CA LEU A 222 4.27 16.32 15.48
C LEU A 222 3.45 17.40 14.76
N PRO A 223 3.63 18.69 15.11
CA PRO A 223 2.86 19.79 14.53
C PRO A 223 2.97 19.92 13.02
N ASP A 224 4.09 19.53 12.43
CA ASP A 224 4.32 19.55 10.97
C ASP A 224 3.50 18.50 10.22
N MET A 225 2.99 17.49 10.92
CA MET A 225 2.09 16.47 10.35
C MET A 225 0.60 16.87 10.43
N GLU A 226 0.24 17.82 11.29
CA GLU A 226 -1.15 18.21 11.54
C GLU A 226 -1.94 18.56 10.26
N PRO A 227 -1.40 19.37 9.32
CA PRO A 227 -2.15 19.69 8.10
C PRO A 227 -2.49 18.44 7.27
N LEU A 228 -1.58 17.50 7.15
CA LEU A 228 -1.79 16.26 6.42
C LEU A 228 -2.79 15.36 7.15
N LEU A 229 -2.63 15.18 8.45
CA LEU A 229 -3.51 14.34 9.28
C LEU A 229 -4.94 14.87 9.29
N SER A 230 -5.13 16.20 9.34
CA SER A 230 -6.46 16.84 9.27
C SER A 230 -7.17 16.57 7.96
N VAL A 231 -6.45 16.50 6.83
CA VAL A 231 -7.06 16.12 5.55
C VAL A 231 -7.56 14.67 5.60
N PHE A 232 -6.76 13.73 6.08
CA PHE A 232 -7.18 12.32 6.20
C PHE A 232 -8.34 12.14 7.19
N GLU A 233 -8.34 12.86 8.30
CA GLU A 233 -9.46 12.89 9.24
C GLU A 233 -10.75 13.42 8.57
N GLY A 234 -10.65 14.54 7.84
CA GLY A 234 -11.75 15.11 7.06
C GLY A 234 -12.28 14.16 5.97
N TRP A 235 -11.45 13.25 5.48
CA TRP A 235 -11.89 12.20 4.56
C TRP A 235 -12.52 11.00 5.26
N GLY A 236 -12.49 10.93 6.60
CA GLY A 236 -12.96 9.80 7.38
C GLY A 236 -11.97 8.62 7.44
N THR A 237 -10.69 8.89 7.19
CA THR A 237 -9.59 7.91 7.25
C THR A 237 -8.46 8.42 8.14
N PRO A 238 -8.70 8.69 9.43
CA PRO A 238 -7.66 9.18 10.34
C PRO A 238 -6.56 8.13 10.52
N TRP A 239 -5.33 8.59 10.68
CA TRP A 239 -4.25 7.73 11.16
C TRP A 239 -4.38 7.60 12.68
N VAL A 240 -4.57 6.38 13.16
CA VAL A 240 -4.91 6.13 14.57
C VAL A 240 -3.84 5.38 15.34
N SER A 241 -2.86 4.77 14.64
CA SER A 241 -1.77 4.06 15.31
C SER A 241 -0.41 4.27 14.66
N GLY A 242 0.62 4.23 15.48
CA GLY A 242 2.02 4.26 15.08
C GLY A 242 2.84 3.28 15.91
N CYS A 243 4.00 2.88 15.39
CA CYS A 243 4.89 1.93 16.07
C CYS A 243 6.35 2.38 15.98
N ASP A 244 6.99 2.61 17.13
CA ASP A 244 8.39 3.06 17.17
C ASP A 244 9.40 1.93 16.95
N VAL A 245 9.02 0.68 17.22
CA VAL A 245 9.85 -0.52 17.09
C VAL A 245 9.07 -1.61 16.35
N PRO A 246 8.92 -1.50 15.02
CA PRO A 246 8.16 -2.48 14.22
C PRO A 246 8.66 -3.91 14.41
N GLU A 247 9.97 -4.09 14.53
CA GLU A 247 10.58 -5.41 14.70
C GLU A 247 10.01 -6.13 15.93
N ARG A 248 9.82 -5.41 17.05
CA ARG A 248 9.25 -5.98 18.28
C ARG A 248 7.77 -6.33 18.12
N LEU A 249 7.00 -5.45 17.45
CA LEU A 249 5.58 -5.70 17.19
C LEU A 249 5.41 -6.98 16.36
N PHE A 250 6.14 -7.09 15.26
CA PHE A 250 6.07 -8.24 14.37
C PHE A 250 6.61 -9.52 15.03
N ASP A 251 7.66 -9.39 15.86
CA ASP A 251 8.20 -10.52 16.63
C ASP A 251 7.13 -11.14 17.56
N GLN A 252 6.36 -10.30 18.24
CA GLN A 252 5.25 -10.74 19.09
C GLN A 252 4.11 -11.43 18.32
N CYS A 253 3.99 -11.16 17.01
CA CYS A 253 2.97 -11.75 16.13
C CYS A 253 3.49 -12.93 15.30
N GLY A 254 4.69 -13.44 15.57
CA GLY A 254 5.19 -14.64 14.89
C GLY A 254 6.07 -14.40 13.68
N TYR A 255 6.68 -13.21 13.56
CA TYR A 255 7.54 -12.86 12.43
C TYR A 255 8.98 -12.59 12.86
N THR A 256 9.89 -12.67 11.91
CA THR A 256 11.23 -12.09 11.98
C THR A 256 11.36 -11.09 10.85
N VAL A 257 11.43 -9.79 11.17
CA VAL A 257 11.42 -8.71 10.20
C VAL A 257 12.58 -7.75 10.40
N ARG A 258 12.84 -7.00 9.35
CA ARG A 258 13.67 -5.78 9.35
C ARG A 258 12.78 -4.61 8.93
N ALA A 259 12.93 -3.48 9.59
CA ALA A 259 12.33 -2.22 9.20
C ALA A 259 13.42 -1.29 8.67
N VAL A 260 13.22 -0.71 7.50
CA VAL A 260 14.08 0.29 6.86
C VAL A 260 13.29 1.58 6.68
N GLN A 261 13.98 2.72 6.76
CA GLN A 261 13.39 4.02 6.50
C GLN A 261 13.64 4.43 5.05
N PRO A 262 12.73 5.19 4.40
CA PRO A 262 13.06 5.88 3.16
C PRO A 262 14.37 6.66 3.33
N GLY A 263 15.25 6.63 2.32
CA GLY A 263 16.58 7.23 2.38
C GLY A 263 17.68 6.31 2.92
N GLU A 264 17.35 5.20 3.60
CA GLU A 264 18.35 4.18 3.96
C GLU A 264 18.78 3.37 2.72
N PRO A 265 19.97 2.73 2.76
CA PRO A 265 20.45 1.87 1.67
C PRO A 265 19.40 0.81 1.28
N GLY A 266 19.04 0.79 -0.01
CA GLY A 266 17.98 -0.08 -0.56
C GLY A 266 16.57 0.50 -0.50
N ALA A 267 16.38 1.67 0.08
CA ALA A 267 15.11 2.41 0.15
C ALA A 267 15.29 3.91 -0.15
N ASP A 268 16.38 4.31 -0.82
CA ASP A 268 16.68 5.69 -1.21
C ASP A 268 16.31 5.98 -2.67
N PHE A 269 16.78 5.18 -3.58
CA PHE A 269 16.61 5.32 -5.04
C PHE A 269 17.00 6.70 -5.61
N GLY A 270 17.86 7.46 -4.90
CA GLY A 270 18.23 8.83 -5.28
C GLY A 270 17.08 9.84 -5.19
N ARG A 271 16.04 9.55 -4.42
CA ARG A 271 14.81 10.35 -4.40
C ARG A 271 14.47 10.91 -3.01
N TRP A 272 15.11 10.42 -1.96
CA TRP A 272 14.89 10.92 -0.61
C TRP A 272 15.81 12.13 -0.36
N PRO A 273 15.27 13.35 -0.18
CA PRO A 273 16.09 14.55 -0.15
C PRO A 273 16.74 14.81 1.23
N ASP A 274 16.21 14.23 2.28
CA ASP A 274 16.53 14.61 3.65
C ASP A 274 17.44 13.58 4.35
N PRO A 275 18.22 14.02 5.37
CA PRO A 275 18.94 13.08 6.23
C PRO A 275 17.98 12.10 6.92
N VAL A 276 18.30 10.82 6.92
CA VAL A 276 17.51 9.82 7.63
C VAL A 276 17.76 9.96 9.12
N PRO A 277 16.74 10.27 9.94
CA PRO A 277 16.93 10.44 11.36
C PRO A 277 17.31 9.12 12.03
N PRO A 278 18.34 9.11 12.90
CA PRO A 278 18.74 7.91 13.60
C PRO A 278 17.61 7.39 14.49
N ARG A 279 17.52 6.05 14.62
CA ARG A 279 16.47 5.38 15.41
C ARG A 279 16.37 5.88 16.86
N SER A 280 17.45 6.41 17.43
CA SER A 280 17.51 6.99 18.77
C SER A 280 16.88 8.38 18.91
N ALA A 281 16.66 9.11 17.82
CA ALA A 281 16.05 10.44 17.87
C ALA A 281 14.57 10.35 18.26
N ARG A 282 14.20 10.92 19.42
CA ARG A 282 12.86 10.77 20.00
C ARG A 282 11.78 11.61 19.33
N ARG A 283 12.12 12.74 18.70
CA ARG A 283 11.18 13.70 18.09
C ARG A 283 11.31 13.75 16.57
N ALA A 284 11.58 12.61 15.94
CA ALA A 284 11.63 12.53 14.50
C ALA A 284 10.48 11.66 14.01
N ARG A 285 9.69 12.19 13.06
CA ARG A 285 8.72 11.33 12.35
C ARG A 285 9.46 10.31 11.52
N ARG A 286 8.90 9.13 11.40
CA ARG A 286 9.43 8.04 10.58
C ARG A 286 8.32 7.31 9.87
N VAL A 287 8.66 6.89 8.68
CA VAL A 287 7.96 5.80 8.00
C VAL A 287 8.91 4.62 7.93
N PHE A 288 8.38 3.43 8.09
CA PHE A 288 9.11 2.19 8.00
C PHE A 288 8.56 1.32 6.89
N PHE A 289 9.44 0.81 6.05
CA PHE A 289 9.16 -0.34 5.20
C PHE A 289 9.61 -1.58 5.95
N VAL A 290 8.64 -2.37 6.38
CA VAL A 290 8.86 -3.59 7.18
C VAL A 290 8.80 -4.77 6.24
N HIS A 291 9.82 -5.62 6.26
CA HIS A 291 9.82 -6.85 5.47
C HIS A 291 10.51 -8.00 6.21
N GLY A 292 10.04 -9.22 5.98
CA GLY A 292 10.62 -10.37 6.65
C GLY A 292 9.92 -11.69 6.37
N SER A 293 10.09 -12.62 7.27
CA SER A 293 9.57 -13.99 7.20
C SER A 293 8.73 -14.36 8.42
N PHE A 294 7.86 -15.30 8.20
CA PHE A 294 7.14 -15.97 9.28
C PHE A 294 8.10 -16.89 10.03
N ARG A 295 7.97 -16.94 11.36
CA ARG A 295 8.70 -17.93 12.15
C ARG A 295 8.01 -19.29 11.98
N VAL A 296 8.82 -20.31 11.78
CA VAL A 296 8.34 -21.70 11.88
C VAL A 296 8.04 -21.95 13.35
N PRO A 297 6.82 -22.37 13.73
CA PRO A 297 6.58 -22.85 15.09
C PRO A 297 7.59 -23.95 15.41
N ARG A 298 8.23 -23.84 16.58
CA ARG A 298 9.15 -24.90 17.07
C ARG A 298 8.35 -26.09 17.52
#